data_5c926583367b3fbb0587fcb01ed9adc2
#
_entry.id   5c926583367b3fbb0587fcb01ed9adc2
#
_cell.length_a   1.000
_cell.length_b   1.000
_cell.length_c   1.000
_cell.angle_alpha   90.00
_cell.angle_beta   90.00
_cell.angle_gamma   90.00
#
_symmetry.space_group_name_H-M   'P 1'
#
loop_
_entity.id
_entity.type
_entity.pdbx_description
1 polymer ?
#
loop_
_entity_poly.entity_id
_entity_poly.type
_entity_poly.pdbx_seq_one_letter_code
_entity_poly.pdbx_strand_id
1 'polypeptide(L)'
;MRRAPRLAASVVLSLASTVSVCTAQVTDVYRDPRMDFGSIQTVAVVPFANLARDQFVAERVRDVFINRLLSTEAVYVLPVGEVARGIAQLGIQSPSSPTPEDVVKLGAFLKADAVITGVVREYGEVRSGSTTANIISMSIQLIETGTGRIVWSASSTKGGISFWNRLFGGGGQPLNKVTEEAVDALMDKLIG
;
A
#
# COMPACT_ATOMS: atom_id res chain seq x y z
N MET A 1 50.70 12.82 68.96
CA MET A 1 50.41 13.63 67.74
C MET A 1 50.38 12.71 66.51
N ARG A 2 49.23 12.28 66.06
CA ARG A 2 49.06 11.47 64.87
C ARG A 2 48.14 12.22 63.90
N ARG A 3 48.69 12.63 62.75
CA ARG A 3 47.96 13.25 61.65
C ARG A 3 47.23 12.18 60.84
N ALA A 4 45.91 12.30 60.58
CA ALA A 4 45.12 11.52 59.72
C ALA A 4 45.23 12.07 58.27
N PRO A 5 45.27 11.21 57.22
CA PRO A 5 45.23 11.64 55.85
C PRO A 5 43.78 11.91 55.38
N ARG A 6 43.59 13.03 54.68
CA ARG A 6 42.36 13.38 53.99
C ARG A 6 42.26 12.60 52.68
N LEU A 7 41.27 11.74 52.56
CA LEU A 7 40.87 11.09 51.31
C LEU A 7 40.05 12.10 50.48
N ALA A 8 40.60 12.48 49.34
CA ALA A 8 39.88 13.24 48.31
C ALA A 8 39.07 12.24 47.45
N ALA A 9 37.73 12.33 47.56
CA ALA A 9 36.84 11.59 46.69
C ALA A 9 36.66 12.34 45.37
N SER A 10 37.23 11.80 44.28
CA SER A 10 37.00 12.27 42.91
C SER A 10 35.67 11.75 42.42
N VAL A 11 34.69 12.61 42.23
CA VAL A 11 33.41 12.32 41.59
C VAL A 11 33.65 12.42 40.08
N VAL A 12 33.66 11.27 39.38
CA VAL A 12 33.67 11.20 37.93
C VAL A 12 32.22 11.32 37.45
N LEU A 13 31.85 12.48 36.93
CA LEU A 13 30.54 12.74 36.35
C LEU A 13 30.55 12.19 34.89
N SER A 14 30.00 10.98 34.71
CA SER A 14 29.82 10.36 33.37
C SER A 14 28.68 11.05 32.64
N LEU A 15 29.01 11.87 31.64
CA LEU A 15 28.02 12.45 30.71
C LEU A 15 27.59 11.38 29.72
N ALA A 16 26.47 10.71 29.98
CA ALA A 16 25.85 9.79 29.02
C ALA A 16 25.15 10.61 27.92
N SER A 17 25.84 10.79 26.80
CA SER A 17 25.23 11.35 25.59
C SER A 17 24.23 10.36 25.00
N THR A 18 22.94 10.60 25.18
CA THR A 18 21.86 9.87 24.49
C THR A 18 21.84 10.29 23.03
N VAL A 19 22.40 9.46 22.15
CA VAL A 19 22.24 9.61 20.71
C VAL A 19 20.80 9.21 20.36
N SER A 20 19.93 10.21 20.14
CA SER A 20 18.60 9.97 19.54
C SER A 20 18.80 9.52 18.10
N VAL A 21 18.66 8.23 17.86
CA VAL A 21 18.57 7.69 16.51
C VAL A 21 17.18 8.08 15.97
N CYS A 22 17.15 9.14 15.17
CA CYS A 22 15.96 9.51 14.40
C CYS A 22 15.81 8.45 13.28
N THR A 23 15.03 7.41 13.51
CA THR A 23 14.60 6.50 12.46
C THR A 23 13.64 7.26 11.57
N ALA A 24 14.10 7.73 10.41
CA ALA A 24 13.22 8.22 9.35
C ALA A 24 12.31 7.06 8.95
N GLN A 25 11.05 7.10 9.37
CA GLN A 25 10.04 6.20 8.84
C GLN A 25 9.82 6.60 7.39
N VAL A 26 10.25 5.73 6.47
CA VAL A 26 9.86 5.83 5.07
C VAL A 26 8.35 5.59 5.04
N THR A 27 7.58 6.66 4.97
CA THR A 27 6.13 6.58 4.81
C THR A 27 5.85 6.15 3.37
N ASP A 28 5.45 4.89 3.18
CA ASP A 28 5.01 4.34 1.90
C ASP A 28 3.64 4.93 1.45
N VAL A 29 3.34 6.16 1.85
CA VAL A 29 2.07 6.83 1.58
C VAL A 29 2.33 8.25 1.09
N TYR A 30 1.76 8.59 -0.05
CA TYR A 30 1.63 9.94 -0.55
C TYR A 30 0.18 10.40 -0.44
N ARG A 31 -0.06 11.62 0.06
CA ARG A 31 -1.36 12.29 0.09
C ARG A 31 -1.16 13.75 -0.32
N ASP A 32 -1.84 14.21 -1.37
CA ASP A 32 -1.76 15.63 -1.79
C ASP A 32 -2.47 16.49 -0.73
N PRO A 33 -1.74 17.40 -0.05
CA PRO A 33 -2.33 18.22 1.02
C PRO A 33 -3.33 19.26 0.53
N ARG A 34 -3.41 19.48 -0.80
CA ARG A 34 -4.33 20.43 -1.41
C ARG A 34 -5.63 19.78 -1.87
N MET A 35 -5.70 18.43 -1.82
CA MET A 35 -6.89 17.70 -2.23
C MET A 35 -7.91 17.63 -1.10
N ASP A 36 -9.14 18.03 -1.40
CA ASP A 36 -10.29 17.74 -0.54
C ASP A 36 -10.80 16.33 -0.85
N PHE A 37 -10.38 15.38 -0.03
CA PHE A 37 -10.81 13.98 -0.18
C PHE A 37 -12.30 13.79 0.10
N GLY A 38 -12.95 14.68 0.82
CA GLY A 38 -14.39 14.67 1.04
C GLY A 38 -15.22 14.94 -0.22
N SER A 39 -14.60 15.55 -1.25
CA SER A 39 -15.24 15.78 -2.55
C SER A 39 -15.33 14.52 -3.42
N ILE A 40 -14.56 13.46 -3.09
CA ILE A 40 -14.58 12.20 -3.84
C ILE A 40 -15.76 11.35 -3.34
N GLN A 41 -16.81 11.26 -4.14
CA GLN A 41 -18.01 10.50 -3.82
C GLN A 41 -18.13 9.24 -4.67
N THR A 42 -17.65 9.27 -5.91
CA THR A 42 -17.77 8.17 -6.88
C THR A 42 -16.40 7.79 -7.43
N VAL A 43 -16.06 6.52 -7.37
CA VAL A 43 -14.76 6.02 -7.84
C VAL A 43 -14.91 4.89 -8.87
N ALA A 44 -14.02 4.90 -9.86
CA ALA A 44 -13.86 3.83 -10.83
C ALA A 44 -12.56 3.05 -10.55
N VAL A 45 -12.66 1.74 -10.32
CA VAL A 45 -11.49 0.87 -10.15
C VAL A 45 -11.15 0.22 -11.49
N VAL A 46 -10.08 0.66 -12.14
CA VAL A 46 -9.63 0.10 -13.42
C VAL A 46 -8.84 -1.20 -13.22
N PRO A 47 -8.57 -1.99 -14.30
CA PRO A 47 -7.70 -3.16 -14.20
C PRO A 47 -6.34 -2.82 -13.59
N PHE A 48 -5.83 -3.70 -12.72
CA PHE A 48 -4.51 -3.52 -12.12
C PHE A 48 -3.42 -4.08 -13.05
N ALA A 49 -2.25 -3.46 -13.02
CA ALA A 49 -1.08 -3.98 -13.71
C ALA A 49 -0.53 -5.20 -12.96
N ASN A 50 -0.09 -6.20 -13.73
CA ASN A 50 0.45 -7.45 -13.21
C ASN A 50 1.91 -7.58 -13.58
N LEU A 51 2.79 -7.55 -12.59
CA LEU A 51 4.22 -7.82 -12.72
C LEU A 51 4.61 -9.17 -12.07
N ALA A 52 3.64 -9.86 -11.45
CA ALA A 52 3.85 -11.18 -10.87
C ALA A 52 3.79 -12.27 -11.96
N ARG A 53 4.23 -13.49 -11.59
CA ARG A 53 4.26 -14.63 -12.52
C ARG A 53 2.89 -15.23 -12.82
N ASP A 54 1.98 -15.20 -11.85
CA ASP A 54 0.60 -15.68 -12.02
C ASP A 54 -0.20 -14.64 -12.79
N GLN A 55 -0.66 -14.99 -14.00
CA GLN A 55 -1.33 -14.08 -14.92
C GLN A 55 -2.69 -13.55 -14.41
N PHE A 56 -3.35 -14.24 -13.49
CA PHE A 56 -4.68 -13.87 -12.99
C PHE A 56 -4.63 -13.11 -11.64
N VAL A 57 -3.45 -12.90 -11.08
CA VAL A 57 -3.34 -12.36 -9.73
C VAL A 57 -3.83 -10.91 -9.62
N ALA A 58 -3.55 -10.08 -10.61
CA ALA A 58 -3.98 -8.68 -10.57
C ALA A 58 -5.50 -8.54 -10.54
N GLU A 59 -6.21 -9.40 -11.25
CA GLU A 59 -7.68 -9.45 -11.24
C GLU A 59 -8.19 -9.89 -9.86
N ARG A 60 -7.67 -10.99 -9.30
CA ARG A 60 -8.03 -11.46 -7.96
C ARG A 60 -7.77 -10.41 -6.86
N VAL A 61 -6.61 -9.76 -6.91
CA VAL A 61 -6.26 -8.72 -5.94
C VAL A 61 -7.17 -7.51 -6.07
N ARG A 62 -7.50 -7.12 -7.32
CA ARG A 62 -8.47 -6.05 -7.58
C ARG A 62 -9.85 -6.36 -7.01
N ASP A 63 -10.32 -7.60 -7.16
CA ASP A 63 -11.61 -8.02 -6.61
C ASP A 63 -11.63 -7.97 -5.08
N VAL A 64 -10.55 -8.43 -4.41
CA VAL A 64 -10.41 -8.29 -2.96
C VAL A 64 -10.42 -6.82 -2.56
N PHE A 65 -9.69 -5.96 -3.30
CA PHE A 65 -9.64 -4.52 -3.06
C PHE A 65 -11.02 -3.86 -3.20
N ILE A 66 -11.75 -4.16 -4.27
CA ILE A 66 -13.11 -3.64 -4.51
C ILE A 66 -14.04 -4.06 -3.37
N ASN A 67 -14.02 -5.34 -2.95
CA ASN A 67 -14.86 -5.83 -1.87
C ASN A 67 -14.56 -5.13 -0.54
N ARG A 68 -13.28 -4.88 -0.23
CA ARG A 68 -12.89 -4.11 0.96
C ARG A 68 -13.33 -2.66 0.87
N LEU A 69 -13.14 -2.02 -0.28
CA LEU A 69 -13.57 -0.64 -0.50
C LEU A 69 -15.09 -0.49 -0.36
N LEU A 70 -15.87 -1.40 -0.92
CA LEU A 70 -17.34 -1.45 -0.76
C LEU A 70 -17.74 -1.59 0.71
N SER A 71 -17.06 -2.42 1.48
CA SER A 71 -17.36 -2.63 2.90
C SER A 71 -17.08 -1.41 3.79
N THR A 72 -16.36 -0.41 3.30
CA THR A 72 -16.12 0.85 4.03
C THR A 72 -17.30 1.82 3.94
N GLU A 73 -18.15 1.67 2.93
CA GLU A 73 -19.26 2.59 2.60
C GLU A 73 -18.82 4.07 2.45
N ALA A 74 -17.52 4.31 2.34
CA ALA A 74 -16.96 5.67 2.27
C ALA A 74 -17.23 6.36 0.94
N VAL A 75 -17.31 5.58 -0.17
CA VAL A 75 -17.52 6.08 -1.53
C VAL A 75 -18.39 5.12 -2.33
N TYR A 76 -19.04 5.64 -3.36
CA TYR A 76 -19.74 4.79 -4.33
C TYR A 76 -18.74 4.21 -5.32
N VAL A 77 -18.62 2.89 -5.37
CA VAL A 77 -17.74 2.19 -6.30
C VAL A 77 -18.53 1.78 -7.53
N LEU A 78 -18.10 2.27 -8.70
CA LEU A 78 -18.75 1.94 -9.97
C LEU A 78 -18.62 0.45 -10.29
N PRO A 79 -19.70 -0.18 -10.82
CA PRO A 79 -19.66 -1.57 -11.25
C PRO A 79 -18.55 -1.84 -12.26
N VAL A 80 -17.82 -2.95 -12.09
CA VAL A 80 -16.69 -3.33 -12.96
C VAL A 80 -17.09 -3.35 -14.43
N GLY A 81 -18.31 -3.81 -14.74
CA GLY A 81 -18.84 -3.85 -16.12
C GLY A 81 -19.07 -2.45 -16.72
N GLU A 82 -19.41 -1.44 -15.92
CA GLU A 82 -19.52 -0.04 -16.38
C GLU A 82 -18.14 0.54 -16.69
N VAL A 83 -17.19 0.30 -15.81
CA VAL A 83 -15.79 0.72 -16.02
C VAL A 83 -15.23 0.07 -17.28
N ALA A 84 -15.45 -1.23 -17.47
CA ALA A 84 -15.00 -1.95 -18.66
C ALA A 84 -15.63 -1.41 -19.96
N ARG A 85 -16.93 -1.09 -19.95
CA ARG A 85 -17.61 -0.45 -21.10
C ARG A 85 -17.05 0.94 -21.39
N GLY A 86 -16.79 1.75 -20.37
CA GLY A 86 -16.19 3.07 -20.54
C GLY A 86 -14.81 2.99 -21.19
N ILE A 87 -13.95 2.09 -20.69
CA ILE A 87 -12.62 1.83 -21.24
C ILE A 87 -12.71 1.46 -22.74
N ALA A 88 -13.62 0.52 -23.08
CA ALA A 88 -13.80 0.06 -24.45
C ALA A 88 -14.33 1.18 -25.37
N GLN A 89 -15.33 1.95 -24.94
CA GLN A 89 -15.92 3.02 -25.75
C GLN A 89 -14.95 4.18 -25.99
N LEU A 90 -14.10 4.48 -25.03
CA LEU A 90 -13.07 5.51 -25.16
C LEU A 90 -11.81 5.02 -25.88
N GLY A 91 -11.70 3.73 -26.17
CA GLY A 91 -10.56 3.14 -26.85
C GLY A 91 -9.26 3.23 -26.04
N ILE A 92 -9.34 3.16 -24.69
CA ILE A 92 -8.16 3.22 -23.81
C ILE A 92 -7.33 1.95 -24.02
N GLN A 93 -6.14 2.12 -24.59
CA GLN A 93 -5.27 0.98 -24.98
C GLN A 93 -4.58 0.31 -23.78
N SER A 94 -4.26 1.09 -22.72
CA SER A 94 -3.54 0.62 -21.54
C SER A 94 -4.33 0.91 -20.26
N PRO A 95 -5.45 0.22 -20.00
CA PRO A 95 -6.32 0.54 -18.88
C PRO A 95 -5.69 0.28 -17.51
N SER A 96 -4.68 -0.59 -17.43
CA SER A 96 -3.94 -0.84 -16.19
C SER A 96 -2.85 0.22 -15.89
N SER A 97 -2.57 1.10 -16.86
CA SER A 97 -1.64 2.22 -16.73
C SER A 97 -2.14 3.39 -17.57
N PRO A 98 -3.32 3.96 -17.22
CA PRO A 98 -3.94 5.01 -18.01
C PRO A 98 -3.12 6.30 -17.96
N THR A 99 -3.13 7.05 -19.06
CA THR A 99 -2.55 8.40 -19.07
C THR A 99 -3.43 9.38 -18.29
N PRO A 100 -2.92 10.55 -17.86
CA PRO A 100 -3.75 11.58 -17.24
C PRO A 100 -4.96 11.96 -18.09
N GLU A 101 -4.79 12.06 -19.43
CA GLU A 101 -5.86 12.35 -20.37
C GLU A 101 -6.91 11.22 -20.43
N ASP A 102 -6.49 9.97 -20.35
CA ASP A 102 -7.40 8.83 -20.29
C ASP A 102 -8.24 8.87 -19.01
N VAL A 103 -7.61 9.22 -17.88
CA VAL A 103 -8.31 9.35 -16.59
C VAL A 103 -9.35 10.45 -16.63
N VAL A 104 -9.01 11.63 -17.17
CA VAL A 104 -9.96 12.75 -17.33
C VAL A 104 -11.14 12.36 -18.23
N LYS A 105 -10.88 11.74 -19.38
CA LYS A 105 -11.93 11.27 -20.30
C LYS A 105 -12.82 10.21 -19.65
N LEU A 106 -12.20 9.24 -18.96
CA LEU A 106 -12.92 8.14 -18.29
C LEU A 106 -13.79 8.68 -17.17
N GLY A 107 -13.25 9.59 -16.34
CA GLY A 107 -13.99 10.27 -15.28
C GLY A 107 -15.21 11.04 -15.79
N ALA A 108 -15.03 11.83 -16.85
CA ALA A 108 -16.12 12.57 -17.48
C ALA A 108 -17.21 11.64 -18.06
N PHE A 109 -16.79 10.54 -18.70
CA PHE A 109 -17.71 9.56 -19.28
C PHE A 109 -18.50 8.78 -18.21
N LEU A 110 -17.83 8.33 -17.17
CA LEU A 110 -18.42 7.52 -16.08
C LEU A 110 -19.05 8.39 -14.97
N LYS A 111 -18.83 9.69 -14.98
CA LYS A 111 -19.18 10.61 -13.89
C LYS A 111 -18.53 10.18 -12.56
N ALA A 112 -17.28 9.77 -12.65
CA ALA A 112 -16.46 9.39 -11.50
C ALA A 112 -15.58 10.57 -11.07
N ASP A 113 -15.45 10.80 -9.77
CA ASP A 113 -14.60 11.86 -9.21
C ASP A 113 -13.14 11.44 -9.17
N ALA A 114 -12.89 10.12 -9.04
CA ALA A 114 -11.54 9.57 -9.05
C ALA A 114 -11.48 8.20 -9.74
N VAL A 115 -10.30 7.88 -10.26
CA VAL A 115 -9.92 6.56 -10.79
C VAL A 115 -8.90 5.94 -9.85
N ILE A 116 -9.13 4.69 -9.47
CA ILE A 116 -8.19 3.88 -8.71
C ILE A 116 -7.49 2.91 -9.65
N THR A 117 -6.16 2.96 -9.66
CA THR A 117 -5.30 2.01 -10.37
C THR A 117 -4.34 1.33 -9.40
N GLY A 118 -3.79 0.19 -9.77
CA GLY A 118 -2.88 -0.57 -8.93
C GLY A 118 -1.88 -1.39 -9.73
N VAL A 119 -0.81 -1.79 -9.04
CA VAL A 119 0.23 -2.68 -9.57
C VAL A 119 0.50 -3.78 -8.57
N VAL A 120 0.37 -5.03 -8.98
CA VAL A 120 0.83 -6.20 -8.22
C VAL A 120 2.23 -6.54 -8.69
N ARG A 121 3.23 -6.39 -7.80
CA ARG A 121 4.66 -6.61 -8.12
C ARG A 121 5.09 -8.03 -7.82
N GLU A 122 4.70 -8.55 -6.66
CA GLU A 122 5.06 -9.88 -6.19
C GLU A 122 3.82 -10.58 -5.66
N TYR A 123 3.71 -11.86 -5.95
CA TYR A 123 2.63 -12.70 -5.48
C TYR A 123 3.02 -14.17 -5.56
N GLY A 124 2.91 -14.89 -4.45
CA GLY A 124 3.18 -16.31 -4.41
C GLY A 124 4.13 -16.73 -3.31
N GLU A 125 4.75 -17.88 -3.51
CA GLU A 125 5.67 -18.47 -2.55
C GLU A 125 7.10 -17.98 -2.76
N VAL A 126 7.75 -17.56 -1.69
CA VAL A 126 9.18 -17.28 -1.62
C VAL A 126 9.87 -18.32 -0.76
N ARG A 127 11.08 -18.75 -1.17
CA ARG A 127 11.86 -19.77 -0.49
C ARG A 127 13.21 -19.20 -0.05
N SER A 128 13.62 -19.55 1.17
CA SER A 128 14.98 -19.29 1.68
C SER A 128 15.46 -20.51 2.47
N GLY A 129 16.40 -21.25 1.90
CA GLY A 129 16.83 -22.53 2.44
C GLY A 129 15.68 -23.55 2.47
N SER A 130 15.38 -24.11 3.64
CA SER A 130 14.28 -25.03 3.87
C SER A 130 12.94 -24.36 4.21
N THR A 131 12.91 -23.04 4.35
CA THR A 131 11.71 -22.31 4.76
C THR A 131 11.03 -21.69 3.53
N THR A 132 9.71 -21.86 3.46
CA THR A 132 8.84 -21.23 2.44
C THR A 132 7.81 -20.33 3.11
N ALA A 133 7.46 -19.23 2.47
CA ALA A 133 6.39 -18.35 2.91
C ALA A 133 5.72 -17.67 1.71
N ASN A 134 4.45 -17.35 1.87
CA ASN A 134 3.72 -16.56 0.88
C ASN A 134 4.03 -15.07 1.03
N ILE A 135 4.10 -14.36 -0.08
CA ILE A 135 4.32 -12.91 -0.14
C ILE A 135 3.36 -12.27 -1.14
N ILE A 136 2.94 -11.06 -0.84
CA ILE A 136 2.34 -10.12 -1.78
C ILE A 136 3.02 -8.75 -1.62
N SER A 137 3.32 -8.12 -2.76
CA SER A 137 3.74 -6.71 -2.83
C SER A 137 2.91 -5.99 -3.88
N MET A 138 2.23 -4.92 -3.47
CA MET A 138 1.35 -4.16 -4.33
C MET A 138 1.37 -2.67 -4.00
N SER A 139 0.98 -1.84 -4.96
CA SER A 139 0.72 -0.42 -4.75
C SER A 139 -0.59 0.00 -5.42
N ILE A 140 -1.24 0.97 -4.81
CA ILE A 140 -2.49 1.56 -5.29
C ILE A 140 -2.29 3.06 -5.43
N GLN A 141 -2.94 3.65 -6.43
CA GLN A 141 -2.99 5.09 -6.65
C GLN A 141 -4.43 5.54 -6.85
N LEU A 142 -4.75 6.68 -6.26
CA LEU A 142 -5.99 7.41 -6.50
C LEU A 142 -5.66 8.62 -7.36
N ILE A 143 -6.33 8.72 -8.52
CA ILE A 143 -6.12 9.77 -9.52
C ILE A 143 -7.41 10.56 -9.63
N GLU A 144 -7.35 11.85 -9.34
CA GLU A 144 -8.49 12.75 -9.45
C GLU A 144 -8.82 12.99 -10.93
N THR A 145 -10.09 12.89 -11.28
CA THR A 145 -10.51 12.92 -12.69
C THR A 145 -10.58 14.33 -13.28
N GLY A 146 -10.75 15.35 -12.45
CA GLY A 146 -10.78 16.75 -12.91
C GLY A 146 -9.45 17.22 -13.51
N THR A 147 -8.34 16.71 -13.00
CA THR A 147 -6.99 17.14 -13.43
C THR A 147 -6.11 15.99 -13.94
N GLY A 148 -6.48 14.74 -13.74
CA GLY A 148 -5.65 13.56 -14.04
C GLY A 148 -4.44 13.42 -13.11
N ARG A 149 -4.43 14.08 -11.94
CA ARG A 149 -3.31 14.06 -11.00
C ARG A 149 -3.47 12.95 -9.97
N ILE A 150 -2.35 12.30 -9.64
CA ILE A 150 -2.30 11.39 -8.50
C ILE A 150 -2.43 12.23 -7.23
N VAL A 151 -3.50 11.99 -6.47
CA VAL A 151 -3.79 12.68 -5.21
C VAL A 151 -3.49 11.83 -3.99
N TRP A 152 -3.41 10.52 -4.17
CA TRP A 152 -2.98 9.59 -3.13
C TRP A 152 -2.28 8.38 -3.75
N SER A 153 -1.29 7.86 -3.06
CA SER A 153 -0.61 6.61 -3.43
C SER A 153 -0.06 5.93 -2.18
N ALA A 154 -0.21 4.62 -2.12
CA ALA A 154 0.41 3.83 -1.07
C ALA A 154 0.87 2.47 -1.59
N SER A 155 1.84 1.89 -0.88
CA SER A 155 2.29 0.52 -1.09
C SER A 155 2.11 -0.34 0.16
N SER A 156 1.96 -1.64 -0.07
CA SER A 156 1.89 -2.65 0.98
C SER A 156 2.64 -3.89 0.54
N THR A 157 3.46 -4.42 1.46
CA THR A 157 4.07 -5.73 1.31
C THR A 157 3.75 -6.55 2.56
N LYS A 158 3.17 -7.71 2.37
CA LYS A 158 2.79 -8.62 3.46
C LYS A 158 3.30 -10.03 3.20
N GLY A 159 3.45 -10.79 4.29
CA GLY A 159 4.03 -12.14 4.24
C GLY A 159 5.56 -12.12 4.21
N GLY A 160 6.13 -13.12 3.53
CA GLY A 160 7.58 -13.30 3.47
C GLY A 160 8.13 -14.12 4.65
N ILE A 161 9.43 -14.38 4.61
CA ILE A 161 10.11 -15.21 5.60
C ILE A 161 10.62 -14.34 6.74
N SER A 162 9.96 -14.42 7.91
CA SER A 162 10.41 -13.72 9.11
C SER A 162 11.63 -14.42 9.74
N PHE A 163 12.39 -13.67 10.56
CA PHE A 163 13.50 -14.21 11.34
C PHE A 163 13.07 -15.38 12.24
N TRP A 164 11.88 -15.28 12.85
CA TRP A 164 11.32 -16.32 13.71
C TRP A 164 10.97 -17.60 12.93
N ASN A 165 10.44 -17.46 11.70
CA ASN A 165 10.16 -18.62 10.84
C ASN A 165 11.45 -19.36 10.44
N ARG A 166 12.57 -18.64 10.30
CA ARG A 166 13.89 -19.25 10.05
C ARG A 166 14.43 -20.03 11.23
N LEU A 167 14.20 -19.55 12.47
CA LEU A 167 14.73 -20.18 13.68
C LEU A 167 13.89 -21.36 14.18
N PHE A 168 12.57 -21.25 14.07
CA PHE A 168 11.64 -22.19 14.71
C PHE A 168 10.80 -23.01 13.71
N GLY A 169 10.98 -22.84 12.41
CA GLY A 169 10.32 -23.65 11.39
C GLY A 169 8.81 -23.47 11.43
N GLY A 170 8.30 -22.30 11.07
CA GLY A 170 6.85 -22.03 10.92
C GLY A 170 6.44 -22.03 9.46
N GLY A 171 5.32 -22.67 9.11
CA GLY A 171 4.66 -22.50 7.80
C GLY A 171 4.15 -21.06 7.66
N GLY A 172 4.33 -20.47 6.46
CA GLY A 172 3.79 -19.14 6.15
C GLY A 172 2.25 -19.14 6.18
N GLN A 173 1.66 -17.97 6.39
CA GLN A 173 0.21 -17.78 6.29
C GLN A 173 -0.31 -18.16 4.89
N PRO A 174 -1.57 -18.63 4.76
CA PRO A 174 -2.19 -18.85 3.46
C PRO A 174 -2.18 -17.59 2.61
N LEU A 175 -1.98 -17.74 1.29
CA LEU A 175 -1.80 -16.63 0.36
C LEU A 175 -3.01 -15.67 0.30
N ASN A 176 -4.23 -16.21 0.42
CA ASN A 176 -5.44 -15.39 0.50
C ASN A 176 -5.43 -14.47 1.72
N LYS A 177 -5.02 -14.98 2.89
CA LYS A 177 -4.94 -14.19 4.12
C LYS A 177 -3.88 -13.09 4.01
N VAL A 178 -2.72 -13.40 3.46
CA VAL A 178 -1.66 -12.41 3.20
C VAL A 178 -2.16 -11.32 2.23
N THR A 179 -2.99 -11.71 1.26
CA THR A 179 -3.60 -10.76 0.30
C THR A 179 -4.59 -9.83 1.00
N GLU A 180 -5.48 -10.37 1.83
CA GLU A 180 -6.42 -9.58 2.61
C GLU A 180 -5.70 -8.60 3.54
N GLU A 181 -4.68 -9.05 4.28
CA GLU A 181 -3.88 -8.20 5.16
C GLU A 181 -3.15 -7.07 4.39
N ALA A 182 -2.72 -7.34 3.14
CA ALA A 182 -2.09 -6.32 2.31
C ALA A 182 -3.08 -5.26 1.85
N VAL A 183 -4.28 -5.68 1.48
CA VAL A 183 -5.37 -4.78 1.09
C VAL A 183 -5.88 -4.00 2.29
N ASP A 184 -6.10 -4.64 3.44
CA ASP A 184 -6.53 -3.97 4.68
C ASP A 184 -5.55 -2.87 5.08
N ALA A 185 -4.23 -3.16 5.03
CA ALA A 185 -3.21 -2.14 5.30
C ALA A 185 -3.23 -0.95 4.32
N LEU A 186 -3.70 -1.15 3.08
CA LEU A 186 -3.90 -0.04 2.13
C LEU A 186 -5.18 0.73 2.41
N MET A 187 -6.25 0.03 2.82
CA MET A 187 -7.52 0.68 3.23
C MET A 187 -7.31 1.57 4.46
N ASP A 188 -6.60 1.08 5.48
CA ASP A 188 -6.27 1.86 6.67
C ASP A 188 -5.50 3.15 6.32
N LYS A 189 -4.60 3.07 5.33
CA LYS A 189 -3.84 4.23 4.83
C LYS A 189 -4.69 5.21 3.99
N LEU A 190 -5.72 4.71 3.32
CA LEU A 190 -6.59 5.52 2.45
C LEU A 190 -7.64 6.29 3.25
N ILE A 191 -8.24 5.63 4.25
CA ILE A 191 -9.43 6.12 4.98
C ILE A 191 -9.05 6.72 6.34
N GLY A 192 -7.96 6.25 6.96
CA GLY A 192 -7.42 6.78 8.22
C GLY A 192 -6.64 8.05 7.96
#